data_de6f2b3dc17aaaf5ff046ea2281d1e99
#
_entry.id   de6f2b3dc17aaaf5ff046ea2281d1e99
#
_cell.length_a   1.000
_cell.length_b   1.000
_cell.length_c   1.000
_cell.angle_alpha   90.00
_cell.angle_beta   90.00
_cell.angle_gamma   90.00
#
_symmetry.space_group_name_H-M   'P 1'
#
loop_
_entity.id
_entity.type
_entity.pdbx_description
1 polymer ?
#
loop_
_entity_poly.entity_id
_entity_poly.type
_entity_poly.pdbx_seq_one_letter_code
_entity_poly.pdbx_strand_id
1 'polypeptide(L)'
;MHTEAGVFGRSHELSARRHEQVVFCEDEKTGLKAIIAIHSTTLGPALGGTRFYPYANESAALEDVLRLSWGMTYKAAASGVDLGGGKAVIIGDPAVAKTGALLAAYARFVETLGGRYITAGDVGTDTDDLDVIGKHTRYVTGRSIAAGGSGDSARLTALGVFHSMRAGAESVWGTASLANRTVGVEGVGKVGRELIALLLADGAEVCVTDVNDAAMQRISQEHPGVRLLSAVATAPVDVYAPCALGGTLTASSAEDIEAKLVCGAANNQLAQPEVERALNERGITWVPDFVANAGGLMQVAGELRTADPAEIEADVTRIFDRCRDIIGAAKAEGIGTGAAANRFAERRLDAIPRSI
;
A
#
# COMPACT_ATOMS: atom_id res chain seq x y z
N MET A 1 -0.76 23.45 27.85
CA MET A 1 -1.41 22.14 27.92
C MET A 1 -2.04 21.89 26.57
N HIS A 2 -1.42 21.08 25.70
CA HIS A 2 -2.12 20.55 24.54
C HIS A 2 -3.12 19.52 25.08
N THR A 3 -4.39 19.84 25.11
CA THR A 3 -5.44 18.85 25.30
C THR A 3 -5.35 17.88 24.15
N GLU A 4 -5.05 16.60 24.43
CA GLU A 4 -5.09 15.56 23.40
C GLU A 4 -6.46 15.67 22.69
N ALA A 5 -6.42 15.77 21.35
CA ALA A 5 -7.63 15.84 20.57
C ALA A 5 -8.47 14.58 20.81
N GLY A 6 -9.73 14.72 21.12
CA GLY A 6 -10.66 13.61 21.22
C GLY A 6 -10.83 12.90 19.87
N VAL A 7 -11.58 11.79 19.84
CA VAL A 7 -11.78 10.96 18.63
C VAL A 7 -12.16 11.80 17.40
N PHE A 8 -13.09 12.73 17.56
CA PHE A 8 -13.52 13.60 16.47
C PHE A 8 -12.46 14.64 16.07
N GLY A 9 -11.67 15.16 17.00
CA GLY A 9 -10.59 16.08 16.73
C GLY A 9 -9.47 15.45 15.90
N ARG A 10 -9.07 14.23 16.25
CA ARG A 10 -8.02 13.47 15.53
C ARG A 10 -8.38 13.20 14.05
N SER A 11 -9.64 12.89 13.77
CA SER A 11 -10.11 12.72 12.40
C SER A 11 -9.99 14.03 11.59
N HIS A 12 -10.13 15.19 12.23
CA HIS A 12 -9.97 16.50 11.61
C HIS A 12 -8.53 16.88 11.29
N GLU A 13 -7.59 16.47 12.15
CA GLU A 13 -6.17 16.78 11.96
C GLU A 13 -5.58 16.02 10.77
N LEU A 14 -6.14 14.84 10.45
CA LEU A 14 -5.65 13.99 9.37
C LEU A 14 -6.09 14.45 7.97
N SER A 15 -7.30 14.99 7.83
CA SER A 15 -7.88 15.30 6.52
C SER A 15 -9.04 16.29 6.64
N ALA A 16 -9.26 17.09 5.58
CA ALA A 16 -10.47 17.90 5.41
C ALA A 16 -11.75 17.03 5.32
N ARG A 17 -11.62 15.75 4.93
CA ARG A 17 -12.72 14.76 4.94
C ARG A 17 -12.70 13.99 6.25
N ARG A 18 -13.86 13.93 6.91
CA ARG A 18 -14.03 13.21 8.18
C ARG A 18 -14.29 11.74 7.94
N HIS A 19 -13.94 10.90 8.91
CA HIS A 19 -14.38 9.52 8.94
C HIS A 19 -15.91 9.44 9.06
N GLU A 20 -16.49 8.57 8.24
CA GLU A 20 -17.94 8.33 8.28
C GLU A 20 -18.34 7.54 9.53
N GLN A 21 -17.49 6.59 9.96
CA GLN A 21 -17.79 5.72 11.09
C GLN A 21 -16.50 5.15 11.70
N VAL A 22 -16.47 5.09 13.04
CA VAL A 22 -15.47 4.34 13.81
C VAL A 22 -16.20 3.45 14.79
N VAL A 23 -15.83 2.17 14.83
CA VAL A 23 -16.48 1.14 15.65
C VAL A 23 -15.44 0.51 16.58
N PHE A 24 -15.72 0.52 17.87
CA PHE A 24 -14.96 -0.20 18.88
C PHE A 24 -15.58 -1.56 19.11
N CYS A 25 -14.78 -2.62 18.98
CA CYS A 25 -15.20 -4.01 19.06
C CYS A 25 -14.50 -4.68 20.24
N GLU A 26 -15.26 -5.22 21.18
CA GLU A 26 -14.74 -5.95 22.33
C GLU A 26 -15.52 -7.25 22.54
N ASP A 27 -14.81 -8.35 22.77
CA ASP A 27 -15.39 -9.63 23.17
C ASP A 27 -14.54 -10.24 24.31
N GLU A 28 -15.03 -10.14 25.55
CA GLU A 28 -14.32 -10.59 26.74
C GLU A 28 -13.97 -12.08 26.72
N LYS A 29 -14.82 -12.90 26.09
CA LYS A 29 -14.62 -14.38 26.06
C LYS A 29 -13.42 -14.78 25.23
N THR A 30 -13.13 -14.03 24.16
CA THR A 30 -12.02 -14.31 23.25
C THR A 30 -10.84 -13.38 23.49
N GLY A 31 -10.99 -12.34 24.30
CA GLY A 31 -10.00 -11.30 24.52
C GLY A 31 -9.86 -10.33 23.34
N LEU A 32 -10.82 -10.33 22.43
CA LEU A 32 -10.79 -9.41 21.28
C LEU A 32 -10.91 -7.96 21.74
N LYS A 33 -9.97 -7.14 21.28
CA LYS A 33 -10.07 -5.67 21.26
C LYS A 33 -9.70 -5.20 19.88
N ALA A 34 -10.66 -4.61 19.16
CA ALA A 34 -10.44 -4.12 17.80
C ALA A 34 -11.11 -2.77 17.56
N ILE A 35 -10.60 -2.04 16.57
CA ILE A 35 -11.18 -0.79 16.09
C ILE A 35 -11.32 -0.90 14.57
N ILE A 36 -12.51 -0.66 14.05
CA ILE A 36 -12.78 -0.60 12.61
C ILE A 36 -13.08 0.86 12.26
N ALA A 37 -12.32 1.46 11.35
CA ALA A 37 -12.53 2.82 10.86
C ALA A 37 -12.94 2.78 9.39
N ILE A 38 -14.08 3.39 9.09
CA ILE A 38 -14.58 3.66 7.74
C ILE A 38 -14.34 5.15 7.49
N HIS A 39 -13.36 5.45 6.63
CA HIS A 39 -13.07 6.84 6.29
C HIS A 39 -14.07 7.36 5.26
N SER A 40 -14.31 6.61 4.18
CA SER A 40 -15.28 7.00 3.16
C SER A 40 -15.87 5.80 2.43
N THR A 41 -17.17 5.88 2.13
CA THR A 41 -17.88 4.96 1.24
C THR A 41 -18.32 5.64 -0.07
N THR A 42 -17.81 6.83 -0.37
CA THR A 42 -18.19 7.64 -1.53
C THR A 42 -18.06 6.88 -2.86
N LEU A 43 -16.98 6.10 -3.03
CA LEU A 43 -16.74 5.32 -4.26
C LEU A 43 -17.29 3.89 -4.20
N GLY A 44 -17.82 3.47 -3.07
CA GLY A 44 -18.30 2.10 -2.82
C GLY A 44 -17.98 1.64 -1.42
N PRO A 45 -18.22 0.35 -1.09
CA PRO A 45 -17.87 -0.21 0.21
C PRO A 45 -16.45 0.10 0.62
N ALA A 46 -16.22 0.43 1.89
CA ALA A 46 -14.89 0.71 2.40
C ALA A 46 -14.08 -0.59 2.45
N LEU A 47 -12.95 -0.63 1.75
CA LEU A 47 -12.03 -1.77 1.77
C LEU A 47 -10.77 -1.43 2.56
N GLY A 48 -10.30 -2.36 3.38
CA GLY A 48 -9.01 -2.26 4.02
C GLY A 48 -8.64 -3.46 4.88
N GLY A 49 -7.35 -3.72 4.98
CA GLY A 49 -6.81 -4.85 5.73
C GLY A 49 -6.99 -4.70 7.24
N THR A 50 -6.94 -5.83 7.94
CA THR A 50 -6.94 -5.90 9.39
C THR A 50 -5.53 -6.09 9.90
N ARG A 51 -5.00 -5.09 10.59
CA ARG A 51 -3.69 -5.14 11.24
C ARG A 51 -3.82 -5.73 12.64
N PHE A 52 -3.09 -6.80 12.92
CA PHE A 52 -3.00 -7.37 14.26
C PHE A 52 -1.63 -7.02 14.84
N TYR A 53 -1.58 -6.10 15.81
CA TYR A 53 -0.32 -5.51 16.24
C TYR A 53 -0.32 -5.17 17.74
N PRO A 54 0.81 -5.35 18.47
CA PRO A 54 0.94 -5.03 19.87
C PRO A 54 1.16 -3.52 20.09
N TYR A 55 0.11 -2.73 19.89
CA TYR A 55 0.16 -1.28 20.11
C TYR A 55 0.53 -0.95 21.56
N ALA A 56 1.29 0.12 21.74
CA ALA A 56 1.70 0.59 23.07
C ALA A 56 0.49 0.97 23.96
N ASN A 57 -0.59 1.45 23.35
CA ASN A 57 -1.85 1.79 24.02
C ASN A 57 -2.98 1.94 22.98
N GLU A 58 -4.22 2.07 23.46
CA GLU A 58 -5.42 2.22 22.61
C GLU A 58 -5.41 3.52 21.79
N SER A 59 -4.77 4.58 22.31
CA SER A 59 -4.61 5.85 21.60
C SER A 59 -3.78 5.70 20.33
N ALA A 60 -2.66 4.96 20.41
CA ALA A 60 -1.81 4.66 19.25
C ALA A 60 -2.53 3.78 18.22
N ALA A 61 -3.34 2.81 18.69
CA ALA A 61 -4.15 1.97 17.80
C ALA A 61 -5.22 2.80 17.07
N LEU A 62 -5.89 3.72 17.77
CA LEU A 62 -6.87 4.62 17.18
C LEU A 62 -6.23 5.55 16.14
N GLU A 63 -5.11 6.15 16.44
CA GLU A 63 -4.39 7.03 15.50
C GLU A 63 -3.99 6.27 14.23
N ASP A 64 -3.43 5.07 14.38
CA ASP A 64 -2.99 4.25 13.25
C ASP A 64 -4.18 3.84 12.36
N VAL A 65 -5.30 3.37 12.94
CA VAL A 65 -6.47 2.96 12.17
C VAL A 65 -7.12 4.13 11.42
N LEU A 66 -7.16 5.32 12.01
CA LEU A 66 -7.67 6.52 11.34
C LEU A 66 -6.78 6.92 10.16
N ARG A 67 -5.46 6.98 10.38
CA ARG A 67 -4.48 7.31 9.34
C ARG A 67 -4.51 6.30 8.19
N LEU A 68 -4.55 5.01 8.51
CA LEU A 68 -4.55 3.96 7.50
C LEU A 68 -5.85 3.91 6.70
N SER A 69 -7.02 4.09 7.33
CA SER A 69 -8.31 4.11 6.62
C SER A 69 -8.46 5.32 5.70
N TRP A 70 -7.94 6.49 6.10
CA TRP A 70 -7.79 7.64 5.23
C TRP A 70 -6.91 7.32 4.01
N GLY A 71 -5.72 6.75 4.24
CA GLY A 71 -4.81 6.35 3.17
C GLY A 71 -5.45 5.39 2.17
N MET A 72 -6.27 4.44 2.65
CA MET A 72 -6.99 3.50 1.77
C MET A 72 -8.00 4.20 0.86
N THR A 73 -8.70 5.25 1.33
CA THR A 73 -9.60 6.05 0.48
C THR A 73 -8.83 6.71 -0.66
N TYR A 74 -7.71 7.36 -0.36
CA TYR A 74 -6.90 8.04 -1.36
C TYR A 74 -6.21 7.04 -2.32
N LYS A 75 -5.76 5.92 -1.79
CA LYS A 75 -5.21 4.82 -2.61
C LYS A 75 -6.23 4.29 -3.60
N ALA A 76 -7.44 3.96 -3.17
CA ALA A 76 -8.52 3.48 -4.04
C ALA A 76 -8.90 4.55 -5.09
N ALA A 77 -9.09 5.79 -4.66
CA ALA A 77 -9.45 6.89 -5.54
C ALA A 77 -8.36 7.17 -6.60
N ALA A 78 -7.10 7.31 -6.20
CA ALA A 78 -5.97 7.57 -7.10
C ALA A 78 -5.71 6.40 -8.07
N SER A 79 -5.96 5.16 -7.62
CA SER A 79 -5.78 3.96 -8.45
C SER A 79 -6.97 3.66 -9.36
N GLY A 80 -8.06 4.45 -9.30
CA GLY A 80 -9.25 4.25 -10.13
C GLY A 80 -10.11 3.07 -9.70
N VAL A 81 -9.99 2.61 -8.46
CA VAL A 81 -10.82 1.54 -7.91
C VAL A 81 -12.12 2.12 -7.35
N ASP A 82 -13.26 1.48 -7.67
CA ASP A 82 -14.61 1.88 -7.21
C ASP A 82 -14.92 1.29 -5.83
N LEU A 83 -14.04 1.60 -4.86
CA LEU A 83 -14.19 1.22 -3.46
C LEU A 83 -13.84 2.41 -2.56
N GLY A 84 -14.48 2.45 -1.41
CA GLY A 84 -14.14 3.35 -0.34
C GLY A 84 -12.89 2.92 0.42
N GLY A 85 -12.54 3.68 1.45
CA GLY A 85 -11.40 3.38 2.30
C GLY A 85 -11.80 3.07 3.73
N GLY A 86 -11.36 1.92 4.21
CA GLY A 86 -11.49 1.49 5.59
C GLY A 86 -10.22 0.84 6.09
N LYS A 87 -10.16 0.58 7.37
CA LYS A 87 -9.08 -0.16 8.04
C LYS A 87 -9.59 -0.75 9.33
N ALA A 88 -9.01 -1.87 9.74
CA ALA A 88 -9.20 -2.37 11.09
C ALA A 88 -7.86 -2.62 11.77
N VAL A 89 -7.86 -2.50 13.09
CA VAL A 89 -6.76 -2.93 13.95
C VAL A 89 -7.29 -3.86 15.02
N ILE A 90 -6.56 -4.92 15.30
CA ILE A 90 -6.73 -5.79 16.47
C ILE A 90 -5.54 -5.51 17.39
N ILE A 91 -5.83 -5.18 18.64
CA ILE A 91 -4.82 -4.81 19.63
C ILE A 91 -4.33 -6.06 20.34
N GLY A 92 -3.06 -6.43 20.16
CA GLY A 92 -2.42 -7.57 20.80
C GLY A 92 -1.23 -8.09 20.00
N ASP A 93 -0.48 -8.99 20.62
CA ASP A 93 0.59 -9.71 19.91
C ASP A 93 -0.01 -10.90 19.15
N PRO A 94 0.04 -10.93 17.81
CA PRO A 94 -0.52 -12.04 17.04
C PRO A 94 0.15 -13.39 17.37
N ALA A 95 1.42 -13.40 17.79
CA ALA A 95 2.11 -14.64 18.16
C ALA A 95 1.53 -15.29 19.44
N VAL A 96 0.87 -14.50 20.29
CA VAL A 96 0.34 -14.94 21.58
C VAL A 96 -1.18 -14.96 21.60
N ALA A 97 -1.83 -13.93 21.06
CA ALA A 97 -3.26 -13.69 21.23
C ALA A 97 -4.11 -14.19 20.05
N LYS A 98 -3.51 -14.45 18.88
CA LYS A 98 -4.25 -14.84 17.68
C LYS A 98 -4.80 -16.27 17.80
N THR A 99 -6.12 -16.38 17.87
CA THR A 99 -6.84 -17.67 17.90
C THR A 99 -7.99 -17.66 16.92
N GLY A 100 -8.42 -18.82 16.45
CA GLY A 100 -9.60 -18.95 15.58
C GLY A 100 -10.87 -18.40 16.23
N ALA A 101 -11.00 -18.49 17.57
CA ALA A 101 -12.15 -17.94 18.30
C ALA A 101 -12.15 -16.40 18.28
N LEU A 102 -10.98 -15.77 18.46
CA LEU A 102 -10.82 -14.32 18.37
C LEU A 102 -11.12 -13.82 16.97
N LEU A 103 -10.59 -14.49 15.93
CA LEU A 103 -10.88 -14.14 14.52
C LEU A 103 -12.35 -14.30 14.17
N ALA A 104 -13.02 -15.35 14.70
CA ALA A 104 -14.45 -15.53 14.53
C ALA A 104 -15.28 -14.43 15.24
N ALA A 105 -14.83 -13.98 16.43
CA ALA A 105 -15.46 -12.84 17.12
C ALA A 105 -15.31 -11.55 16.30
N TYR A 106 -14.11 -11.27 15.78
CA TYR A 106 -13.85 -10.14 14.90
C TYR A 106 -14.74 -10.20 13.65
N ALA A 107 -14.84 -11.34 13.00
CA ALA A 107 -15.65 -11.52 11.80
C ALA A 107 -17.14 -11.21 12.05
N ARG A 108 -17.69 -11.56 13.22
CA ARG A 108 -19.06 -11.18 13.59
C ARG A 108 -19.25 -9.67 13.68
N PHE A 109 -18.28 -8.92 14.19
CA PHE A 109 -18.36 -7.45 14.17
C PHE A 109 -18.31 -6.90 12.74
N VAL A 110 -17.46 -7.45 11.87
CA VAL A 110 -17.43 -7.08 10.44
C VAL A 110 -18.79 -7.34 9.80
N GLU A 111 -19.44 -8.49 10.06
CA GLU A 111 -20.76 -8.85 9.53
C GLU A 111 -21.84 -7.83 9.95
N THR A 112 -21.79 -7.31 11.18
CA THR A 112 -22.77 -6.30 11.65
C THR A 112 -22.74 -4.99 10.88
N LEU A 113 -21.64 -4.70 10.15
CA LEU A 113 -21.52 -3.51 9.31
C LEU A 113 -22.24 -3.64 7.97
N GLY A 114 -22.83 -4.81 7.67
CA GLY A 114 -23.73 -5.02 6.53
C GLY A 114 -23.08 -4.74 5.16
N GLY A 115 -21.77 -4.92 5.04
CA GLY A 115 -21.01 -4.69 3.80
C GLY A 115 -20.51 -3.26 3.61
N ARG A 116 -20.72 -2.36 4.56
CA ARG A 116 -20.10 -1.03 4.52
C ARG A 116 -18.57 -1.10 4.65
N TYR A 117 -18.07 -2.13 5.32
CA TYR A 117 -16.65 -2.44 5.43
C TYR A 117 -16.37 -3.86 4.97
N ILE A 118 -15.35 -4.02 4.15
CA ILE A 118 -14.83 -5.30 3.68
C ILE A 118 -13.40 -5.43 4.19
N THR A 119 -13.12 -6.51 4.91
CA THR A 119 -11.80 -6.77 5.49
C THR A 119 -10.89 -7.52 4.52
N ALA A 120 -9.60 -7.31 4.66
CA ALA A 120 -8.52 -8.01 3.94
C ALA A 120 -7.32 -8.25 4.86
N GLY A 121 -6.25 -8.83 4.35
CA GLY A 121 -5.00 -9.02 5.09
C GLY A 121 -4.18 -7.75 5.27
N ASP A 122 -3.43 -7.69 6.37
CA ASP A 122 -2.40 -6.69 6.66
C ASP A 122 -1.37 -7.29 7.65
N VAL A 123 -0.46 -6.49 8.16
CA VAL A 123 0.52 -6.93 9.18
C VAL A 123 -0.17 -7.70 10.31
N GLY A 124 0.35 -8.87 10.63
CA GLY A 124 -0.17 -9.75 11.69
C GLY A 124 -1.37 -10.60 11.29
N THR A 125 -1.93 -10.44 10.08
CA THR A 125 -2.96 -11.31 9.51
C THR A 125 -2.51 -11.86 8.15
N ASP A 126 -2.83 -13.10 7.88
CA ASP A 126 -2.46 -13.81 6.66
C ASP A 126 -3.68 -14.45 5.98
N THR A 127 -3.45 -15.15 4.90
CA THR A 127 -4.49 -15.80 4.09
C THR A 127 -5.28 -16.84 4.89
N ASP A 128 -4.62 -17.58 5.78
CA ASP A 128 -5.28 -18.61 6.61
C ASP A 128 -6.22 -17.94 7.64
N ASP A 129 -5.82 -16.81 8.20
CA ASP A 129 -6.66 -16.00 9.08
C ASP A 129 -7.91 -15.48 8.35
N LEU A 130 -7.74 -15.02 7.09
CA LEU A 130 -8.86 -14.57 6.25
C LEU A 130 -9.80 -15.72 5.89
N ASP A 131 -9.29 -16.94 5.73
CA ASP A 131 -10.13 -18.12 5.55
C ASP A 131 -10.95 -18.45 6.81
N VAL A 132 -10.38 -18.24 8.00
CA VAL A 132 -11.14 -18.36 9.26
C VAL A 132 -12.23 -17.29 9.34
N ILE A 133 -11.88 -16.03 9.08
CA ILE A 133 -12.82 -14.89 9.06
C ILE A 133 -13.96 -15.16 8.06
N GLY A 134 -13.62 -15.67 6.87
CA GLY A 134 -14.57 -15.96 5.79
C GLY A 134 -15.60 -17.05 6.10
N LYS A 135 -15.41 -17.85 7.16
CA LYS A 135 -16.42 -18.78 7.66
C LYS A 135 -17.55 -18.09 8.43
N HIS A 136 -17.34 -16.84 8.86
CA HIS A 136 -18.24 -16.09 9.75
C HIS A 136 -18.75 -14.78 9.17
N THR A 137 -18.17 -14.31 8.06
CA THR A 137 -18.66 -13.15 7.29
C THR A 137 -18.32 -13.31 5.81
N ARG A 138 -19.19 -12.82 4.94
CA ARG A 138 -18.93 -12.71 3.51
C ARG A 138 -18.14 -11.45 3.12
N TYR A 139 -17.99 -10.53 4.04
CA TYR A 139 -17.33 -9.23 3.81
C TYR A 139 -15.84 -9.31 4.09
N VAL A 140 -15.19 -10.24 3.39
CA VAL A 140 -13.75 -10.51 3.45
C VAL A 140 -13.22 -10.85 2.07
N THR A 141 -11.99 -10.40 1.75
CA THR A 141 -11.31 -10.66 0.48
C THR A 141 -9.83 -10.98 0.73
N GLY A 142 -9.11 -11.46 -0.30
CA GLY A 142 -7.72 -11.89 -0.17
C GLY A 142 -7.57 -13.26 0.50
N ARG A 143 -8.61 -14.09 0.44
CA ARG A 143 -8.63 -15.47 0.94
C ARG A 143 -7.79 -16.37 0.04
N SER A 144 -7.53 -17.58 0.51
CA SER A 144 -6.83 -18.58 -0.28
C SER A 144 -7.63 -18.93 -1.56
N ILE A 145 -6.92 -19.35 -2.60
CA ILE A 145 -7.54 -19.84 -3.84
C ILE A 145 -8.46 -21.03 -3.53
N ALA A 146 -8.04 -21.91 -2.62
CA ALA A 146 -8.83 -23.07 -2.18
C ALA A 146 -10.14 -22.66 -1.51
N ALA A 147 -10.19 -21.50 -0.87
CA ALA A 147 -11.39 -20.93 -0.25
C ALA A 147 -12.16 -19.98 -1.19
N GLY A 148 -11.80 -19.89 -2.46
CA GLY A 148 -12.45 -19.06 -3.48
C GLY A 148 -11.98 -17.62 -3.51
N GLY A 149 -10.83 -17.30 -2.91
CA GLY A 149 -10.21 -15.99 -2.97
C GLY A 149 -9.19 -15.84 -4.09
N SER A 150 -8.56 -14.69 -4.19
CA SER A 150 -7.56 -14.36 -5.21
C SER A 150 -6.11 -14.75 -4.83
N GLY A 151 -5.89 -15.21 -3.60
CA GLY A 151 -4.58 -15.62 -3.11
C GLY A 151 -3.62 -14.45 -2.87
N ASP A 152 -2.31 -14.72 -3.00
CA ASP A 152 -1.25 -13.76 -2.75
C ASP A 152 -1.22 -12.66 -3.82
N SER A 153 -1.17 -11.40 -3.40
CA SER A 153 -1.20 -10.23 -4.27
C SER A 153 0.18 -9.72 -4.69
N ALA A 154 1.27 -10.41 -4.33
CA ALA A 154 2.62 -9.92 -4.58
C ALA A 154 2.91 -9.70 -6.06
N ARG A 155 2.48 -10.63 -6.94
CA ARG A 155 2.68 -10.54 -8.39
C ARG A 155 2.04 -9.28 -8.97
N LEU A 156 0.77 -9.01 -8.67
CA LEU A 156 0.08 -7.84 -9.23
C LEU A 156 0.55 -6.53 -8.57
N THR A 157 0.97 -6.58 -7.31
CA THR A 157 1.63 -5.43 -6.67
C THR A 157 2.94 -5.09 -7.40
N ALA A 158 3.78 -6.08 -7.67
CA ALA A 158 5.02 -5.89 -8.41
C ALA A 158 4.78 -5.37 -9.84
N LEU A 159 3.76 -5.89 -10.53
CA LEU A 159 3.35 -5.41 -11.86
C LEU A 159 2.96 -3.93 -11.82
N GLY A 160 2.18 -3.51 -10.82
CA GLY A 160 1.82 -2.10 -10.61
C GLY A 160 3.05 -1.21 -10.40
N VAL A 161 3.98 -1.64 -9.54
CA VAL A 161 5.25 -0.92 -9.31
C VAL A 161 6.08 -0.84 -10.59
N PHE A 162 6.19 -1.93 -11.33
CA PHE A 162 6.92 -1.95 -12.60
C PHE A 162 6.35 -0.95 -13.62
N HIS A 163 5.03 -0.92 -13.80
CA HIS A 163 4.38 0.04 -14.70
C HIS A 163 4.50 1.49 -14.21
N SER A 164 4.45 1.71 -12.91
CA SER A 164 4.69 3.02 -12.30
C SER A 164 6.13 3.50 -12.52
N MET A 165 7.09 2.59 -12.37
CA MET A 165 8.51 2.87 -12.63
C MET A 165 8.75 3.25 -14.09
N ARG A 166 8.08 2.55 -15.03
CA ARG A 166 8.13 2.87 -16.47
C ARG A 166 7.56 4.27 -16.77
N ALA A 167 6.46 4.66 -16.12
CA ALA A 167 5.92 6.02 -16.26
C ALA A 167 6.87 7.08 -15.68
N GLY A 168 7.51 6.78 -14.55
CA GLY A 168 8.58 7.60 -14.00
C GLY A 168 9.77 7.71 -14.94
N ALA A 169 10.21 6.60 -15.54
CA ALA A 169 11.29 6.56 -16.53
C ALA A 169 11.00 7.40 -17.77
N GLU A 170 9.78 7.32 -18.30
CA GLU A 170 9.33 8.17 -19.42
C GLU A 170 9.44 9.65 -19.06
N SER A 171 9.05 10.01 -17.83
CA SER A 171 9.08 11.38 -17.34
C SER A 171 10.52 11.92 -17.12
N VAL A 172 11.47 11.06 -16.71
CA VAL A 172 12.86 11.44 -16.39
C VAL A 172 13.76 11.35 -17.63
N TRP A 173 13.58 10.32 -18.46
CA TRP A 173 14.49 10.03 -19.58
C TRP A 173 13.82 10.04 -20.96
N GLY A 174 12.51 10.34 -21.05
CA GLY A 174 11.78 10.39 -22.32
C GLY A 174 11.48 9.02 -22.91
N THR A 175 11.70 7.94 -22.18
CA THR A 175 11.39 6.56 -22.59
C THR A 175 10.86 5.75 -21.42
N ALA A 176 9.85 4.94 -21.68
CA ALA A 176 9.27 4.05 -20.67
C ALA A 176 10.08 2.75 -20.48
N SER A 177 11.09 2.47 -21.32
CA SER A 177 11.94 1.29 -21.18
C SER A 177 12.95 1.49 -20.05
N LEU A 178 13.14 0.45 -19.26
CA LEU A 178 14.18 0.37 -18.24
C LEU A 178 15.42 -0.38 -18.74
N ALA A 179 15.46 -0.77 -20.01
CA ALA A 179 16.62 -1.42 -20.62
C ALA A 179 17.86 -0.55 -20.47
N ASN A 180 18.96 -1.18 -20.03
CA ASN A 180 20.24 -0.53 -19.73
C ASN A 180 20.18 0.51 -18.57
N ARG A 181 19.12 0.49 -17.75
CA ARG A 181 19.07 1.25 -16.51
C ARG A 181 19.46 0.38 -15.34
N THR A 182 20.22 0.95 -14.41
CA THR A 182 20.54 0.28 -13.16
C THR A 182 19.44 0.54 -12.14
N VAL A 183 18.78 -0.52 -11.67
CA VAL A 183 17.72 -0.45 -10.65
C VAL A 183 18.20 -1.09 -9.36
N GLY A 184 18.22 -0.31 -8.27
CA GLY A 184 18.52 -0.78 -6.93
C GLY A 184 17.25 -1.16 -6.18
N VAL A 185 17.04 -2.44 -5.90
CA VAL A 185 15.88 -2.94 -5.14
C VAL A 185 16.26 -3.21 -3.70
N GLU A 186 15.64 -2.51 -2.77
CA GLU A 186 15.79 -2.73 -1.33
C GLU A 186 14.63 -3.59 -0.81
N GLY A 187 14.95 -4.82 -0.41
CA GLY A 187 13.99 -5.82 0.02
C GLY A 187 13.67 -6.83 -1.08
N VAL A 188 14.11 -8.08 -0.89
CA VAL A 188 13.89 -9.22 -1.80
C VAL A 188 12.84 -10.19 -1.26
N GLY A 189 11.82 -9.64 -0.59
CA GLY A 189 10.62 -10.36 -0.16
C GLY A 189 9.74 -10.76 -1.35
N LYS A 190 8.49 -11.14 -1.09
CA LYS A 190 7.55 -11.61 -2.13
C LYS A 190 7.42 -10.62 -3.30
N VAL A 191 7.14 -9.36 -3.01
CA VAL A 191 6.96 -8.33 -4.05
C VAL A 191 8.27 -7.97 -4.73
N GLY A 192 9.36 -7.80 -3.96
CA GLY A 192 10.67 -7.46 -4.54
C GLY A 192 11.18 -8.50 -5.53
N ARG A 193 10.97 -9.79 -5.25
CA ARG A 193 11.35 -10.90 -6.17
C ARG A 193 10.58 -10.85 -7.48
N GLU A 194 9.27 -10.65 -7.43
CA GLU A 194 8.43 -10.50 -8.62
C GLU A 194 8.85 -9.26 -9.44
N LEU A 195 9.15 -8.15 -8.76
CA LEU A 195 9.63 -6.93 -9.41
C LEU A 195 10.98 -7.15 -10.11
N ILE A 196 11.92 -7.84 -9.46
CA ILE A 196 13.23 -8.16 -10.05
C ILE A 196 13.08 -8.96 -11.35
N ALA A 197 12.19 -9.96 -11.37
CA ALA A 197 11.93 -10.73 -12.58
C ALA A 197 11.40 -9.86 -13.74
N LEU A 198 10.49 -8.93 -13.44
CA LEU A 198 9.95 -7.99 -14.44
C LEU A 198 11.02 -7.02 -14.96
N LEU A 199 11.88 -6.50 -14.08
CA LEU A 199 12.97 -5.60 -14.42
C LEU A 199 14.00 -6.27 -15.33
N LEU A 200 14.40 -7.49 -15.00
CA LEU A 200 15.34 -8.27 -15.82
C LEU A 200 14.74 -8.59 -17.20
N ALA A 201 13.45 -8.91 -17.25
CA ALA A 201 12.75 -9.15 -18.52
C ALA A 201 12.67 -7.91 -19.43
N ASP A 202 12.62 -6.69 -18.85
CA ASP A 202 12.68 -5.42 -19.59
C ASP A 202 14.12 -5.01 -19.98
N GLY A 203 15.14 -5.78 -19.53
CA GLY A 203 16.56 -5.54 -19.84
C GLY A 203 17.26 -4.56 -18.89
N ALA A 204 16.73 -4.36 -17.70
CA ALA A 204 17.39 -3.56 -16.67
C ALA A 204 18.56 -4.31 -16.02
N GLU A 205 19.58 -3.58 -15.58
CA GLU A 205 20.60 -4.07 -14.65
C GLU A 205 20.08 -3.96 -13.21
N VAL A 206 20.07 -5.06 -12.46
CA VAL A 206 19.48 -5.06 -11.12
C VAL A 206 20.55 -5.24 -10.05
N CYS A 207 20.50 -4.36 -9.03
CA CYS A 207 21.22 -4.48 -7.78
C CYS A 207 20.23 -4.67 -6.64
N VAL A 208 20.58 -5.47 -5.63
CA VAL A 208 19.67 -5.75 -4.51
C VAL A 208 20.37 -5.65 -3.17
N THR A 209 19.59 -5.32 -2.14
CA THR A 209 19.97 -5.46 -0.73
C THR A 209 18.77 -5.95 0.09
N ASP A 210 19.06 -6.77 1.10
CA ASP A 210 18.08 -7.20 2.12
C ASP A 210 18.85 -7.51 3.41
N VAL A 211 18.19 -7.37 4.55
CA VAL A 211 18.74 -7.76 5.86
C VAL A 211 18.76 -9.28 6.06
N ASN A 212 18.06 -10.02 5.22
CA ASN A 212 17.96 -11.47 5.26
C ASN A 212 18.94 -12.13 4.29
N ASP A 213 20.08 -12.62 4.81
CA ASP A 213 21.10 -13.28 4.01
C ASP A 213 20.58 -14.48 3.20
N ALA A 214 19.64 -15.26 3.75
CA ALA A 214 19.05 -16.39 3.04
C ALA A 214 18.21 -15.94 1.84
N ALA A 215 17.52 -14.80 1.93
CA ALA A 215 16.80 -14.19 0.82
C ALA A 215 17.76 -13.66 -0.25
N MET A 216 18.89 -13.05 0.16
CA MET A 216 19.96 -12.58 -0.74
C MET A 216 20.61 -13.75 -1.50
N GLN A 217 20.93 -14.85 -0.81
CA GLN A 217 21.47 -16.05 -1.45
C GLN A 217 20.48 -16.65 -2.46
N ARG A 218 19.22 -16.72 -2.13
CA ARG A 218 18.16 -17.25 -3.00
C ARG A 218 18.05 -16.43 -4.29
N ILE A 219 17.96 -15.11 -4.19
CA ILE A 219 17.85 -14.24 -5.38
C ILE A 219 19.08 -14.35 -6.29
N SER A 220 20.28 -14.50 -5.71
CA SER A 220 21.50 -14.72 -6.47
C SER A 220 21.53 -16.07 -7.24
N GLN A 221 20.91 -17.10 -6.68
CA GLN A 221 20.76 -18.39 -7.33
C GLN A 221 19.71 -18.37 -8.43
N GLU A 222 18.56 -17.72 -8.18
CA GLU A 222 17.46 -17.58 -9.13
C GLU A 222 17.84 -16.67 -10.32
N HIS A 223 18.65 -15.64 -10.07
CA HIS A 223 19.04 -14.62 -11.04
C HIS A 223 20.57 -14.31 -10.94
N PRO A 224 21.44 -15.13 -11.53
CA PRO A 224 22.90 -14.97 -11.40
C PRO A 224 23.46 -13.63 -11.89
N GLY A 225 22.70 -12.88 -12.70
CA GLY A 225 23.08 -11.54 -13.19
C GLY A 225 22.81 -10.40 -12.21
N VAL A 226 22.09 -10.66 -11.09
CA VAL A 226 21.79 -9.66 -10.09
C VAL A 226 23.00 -9.37 -9.20
N ARG A 227 23.32 -8.10 -9.00
CA ARG A 227 24.42 -7.68 -8.13
C ARG A 227 23.94 -7.52 -6.68
N LEU A 228 24.61 -8.17 -5.75
CA LEU A 228 24.33 -8.03 -4.32
C LEU A 228 25.15 -6.85 -3.77
N LEU A 229 24.47 -5.92 -3.08
CA LEU A 229 25.09 -4.74 -2.46
C LEU A 229 24.76 -4.70 -0.97
N SER A 230 25.61 -4.03 -0.19
CA SER A 230 25.33 -3.77 1.24
C SER A 230 24.25 -2.71 1.43
N ALA A 231 24.13 -1.76 0.50
CA ALA A 231 23.09 -0.74 0.46
C ALA A 231 22.84 -0.33 -0.99
N VAL A 232 21.60 -0.19 -1.40
CA VAL A 232 21.22 0.28 -2.75
C VAL A 232 20.77 1.74 -2.76
N ALA A 233 20.30 2.25 -1.65
CA ALA A 233 19.81 3.63 -1.55
C ALA A 233 20.91 4.67 -1.87
N THR A 234 22.16 4.38 -1.46
CA THR A 234 23.34 5.23 -1.66
C THR A 234 24.26 4.74 -2.77
N ALA A 235 23.82 3.72 -3.53
CA ALA A 235 24.60 3.22 -4.66
C ALA A 235 24.31 4.05 -5.93
N PRO A 236 25.25 4.11 -6.88
CA PRO A 236 25.08 4.80 -8.17
C PRO A 236 24.10 4.00 -9.06
N VAL A 237 22.80 4.16 -8.79
CA VAL A 237 21.70 3.53 -9.54
C VAL A 237 20.84 4.61 -10.21
N ASP A 238 20.23 4.30 -11.36
CA ASP A 238 19.28 5.19 -12.01
C ASP A 238 17.96 5.28 -11.25
N VAL A 239 17.53 4.13 -10.73
CA VAL A 239 16.26 3.99 -9.99
C VAL A 239 16.53 3.36 -8.62
N TYR A 240 15.99 3.95 -7.57
CA TYR A 240 15.91 3.34 -6.25
C TYR A 240 14.50 2.82 -5.98
N ALA A 241 14.38 1.53 -5.68
CA ALA A 241 13.12 0.85 -5.45
C ALA A 241 13.02 0.32 -4.00
N PRO A 242 12.51 1.11 -3.04
CA PRO A 242 12.23 0.65 -1.69
C PRO A 242 11.08 -0.35 -1.70
N CYS A 243 11.36 -1.63 -1.37
CA CYS A 243 10.39 -2.73 -1.35
C CYS A 243 10.34 -3.46 0.02
N ALA A 244 11.05 -2.95 1.03
CA ALA A 244 11.11 -3.52 2.37
C ALA A 244 10.16 -2.77 3.33
N LEU A 245 10.69 -1.88 4.17
CA LEU A 245 9.95 -1.17 5.20
C LEU A 245 9.57 0.25 4.76
N GLY A 246 8.48 0.76 5.34
CA GLY A 246 8.12 2.17 5.20
C GLY A 246 8.94 3.08 6.12
N GLY A 247 8.88 4.40 5.87
CA GLY A 247 9.54 5.42 6.69
C GLY A 247 11.06 5.49 6.51
N THR A 248 11.62 4.80 5.52
CA THR A 248 13.08 4.77 5.26
C THR A 248 13.57 6.00 4.53
N LEU A 249 12.70 6.67 3.78
CA LEU A 249 13.01 7.95 3.16
C LEU A 249 12.83 9.07 4.17
N THR A 250 13.93 9.51 4.75
CA THR A 250 14.02 10.63 5.69
C THR A 250 14.67 11.84 4.99
N ALA A 251 14.63 13.01 5.61
CA ALA A 251 15.36 14.17 5.08
C ALA A 251 16.87 13.87 4.91
N SER A 252 17.47 13.17 5.88
CA SER A 252 18.88 12.78 5.81
C SER A 252 19.13 11.75 4.70
N SER A 253 18.34 10.65 4.62
CA SER A 253 18.56 9.65 3.57
C SER A 253 18.32 10.21 2.17
N ALA A 254 17.43 11.20 2.03
CA ALA A 254 17.20 11.89 0.76
C ALA A 254 18.43 12.67 0.27
N GLU A 255 19.34 13.08 1.16
CA GLU A 255 20.60 13.77 0.79
C GLU A 255 21.59 12.81 0.11
N ASP A 256 21.54 11.52 0.46
CA ASP A 256 22.50 10.50 0.01
C ASP A 256 22.01 9.71 -1.23
N ILE A 257 20.75 9.83 -1.62
CA ILE A 257 20.19 9.12 -2.78
C ILE A 257 20.80 9.68 -4.07
N GLU A 258 21.45 8.81 -4.87
CA GLU A 258 22.01 9.17 -6.17
C GLU A 258 21.04 8.95 -7.33
N ALA A 259 20.01 8.15 -7.13
CA ALA A 259 19.00 7.84 -8.14
C ALA A 259 18.24 9.09 -8.63
N LYS A 260 17.86 9.10 -9.89
CA LYS A 260 17.01 10.13 -10.50
C LYS A 260 15.51 9.84 -10.31
N LEU A 261 15.19 8.59 -10.04
CA LEU A 261 13.84 8.09 -9.86
C LEU A 261 13.75 7.23 -8.61
N VAL A 262 12.76 7.49 -7.76
CA VAL A 262 12.39 6.65 -6.62
C VAL A 262 11.01 6.08 -6.87
N CYS A 263 10.90 4.75 -6.99
CA CYS A 263 9.64 4.04 -7.21
C CYS A 263 9.73 2.60 -6.68
N GLY A 264 8.97 2.25 -5.67
CA GLY A 264 9.03 0.94 -5.03
C GLY A 264 7.72 0.52 -4.39
N ALA A 265 7.72 -0.70 -3.82
CA ALA A 265 6.53 -1.36 -3.29
C ALA A 265 6.23 -1.05 -1.82
N ALA A 266 7.20 -0.54 -1.05
CA ALA A 266 7.00 -0.25 0.37
C ALA A 266 5.89 0.77 0.57
N ASN A 267 5.03 0.54 1.57
CA ASN A 267 4.00 1.50 1.94
C ASN A 267 4.60 2.60 2.84
N ASN A 268 4.08 3.82 2.73
CA ASN A 268 4.50 4.96 3.55
C ASN A 268 6.03 5.16 3.48
N GLN A 269 6.58 5.22 2.29
CA GLN A 269 8.03 5.34 2.06
C GLN A 269 8.62 6.59 2.71
N LEU A 270 7.93 7.73 2.60
CA LEU A 270 8.34 8.98 3.21
C LEU A 270 8.09 8.96 4.72
N ALA A 271 9.12 9.19 5.51
CA ALA A 271 9.00 9.33 6.96
C ALA A 271 8.13 10.55 7.35
N GLN A 272 8.21 11.61 6.54
CA GLN A 272 7.45 12.85 6.69
C GLN A 272 7.15 13.42 5.29
N PRO A 273 6.03 14.17 5.11
CA PRO A 273 5.66 14.74 3.80
C PRO A 273 6.72 15.68 3.21
N GLU A 274 7.50 16.34 4.05
CA GLU A 274 8.54 17.28 3.66
C GLU A 274 9.70 16.62 2.91
N VAL A 275 9.89 15.31 3.06
CA VAL A 275 10.94 14.55 2.36
C VAL A 275 10.71 14.60 0.84
N GLU A 276 9.46 14.63 0.38
CA GLU A 276 9.17 14.80 -1.04
C GLU A 276 9.77 16.08 -1.60
N ARG A 277 9.68 17.19 -0.85
CA ARG A 277 10.27 18.46 -1.26
C ARG A 277 11.79 18.36 -1.37
N ALA A 278 12.45 17.71 -0.41
CA ALA A 278 13.90 17.50 -0.45
C ALA A 278 14.34 16.69 -1.68
N LEU A 279 13.59 15.65 -2.05
CA LEU A 279 13.82 14.88 -3.28
C LEU A 279 13.65 15.77 -4.53
N ASN A 280 12.57 16.54 -4.61
CA ASN A 280 12.28 17.43 -5.73
C ASN A 280 13.34 18.52 -5.91
N GLU A 281 13.83 19.14 -4.83
CA GLU A 281 14.90 20.15 -4.85
C GLU A 281 16.22 19.58 -5.42
N ARG A 282 16.44 18.27 -5.30
CA ARG A 282 17.56 17.54 -5.91
C ARG A 282 17.27 17.02 -7.33
N GLY A 283 16.07 17.31 -7.87
CA GLY A 283 15.67 16.84 -9.19
C GLY A 283 15.37 15.34 -9.23
N ILE A 284 15.06 14.71 -8.09
CA ILE A 284 14.70 13.31 -7.97
C ILE A 284 13.18 13.19 -8.08
N THR A 285 12.69 12.43 -9.04
CA THR A 285 11.26 12.13 -9.16
C THR A 285 10.90 10.99 -8.21
N TRP A 286 10.01 11.24 -7.26
CA TRP A 286 9.39 10.18 -6.46
C TRP A 286 8.03 9.83 -7.03
N VAL A 287 7.75 8.54 -7.26
CA VAL A 287 6.41 8.07 -7.63
C VAL A 287 5.65 7.70 -6.36
N PRO A 288 4.47 8.29 -6.09
CA PRO A 288 3.74 8.02 -4.85
C PRO A 288 3.47 6.54 -4.65
N ASP A 289 3.90 6.02 -3.52
CA ASP A 289 3.88 4.60 -3.19
C ASP A 289 2.45 4.01 -3.22
N PHE A 290 1.48 4.76 -2.71
CA PHE A 290 0.09 4.32 -2.64
C PHE A 290 -0.58 4.19 -4.02
N VAL A 291 -0.01 4.83 -5.06
CA VAL A 291 -0.41 4.62 -6.45
C VAL A 291 0.38 3.46 -7.05
N ALA A 292 1.71 3.47 -6.88
CA ALA A 292 2.60 2.48 -7.47
C ALA A 292 2.28 1.05 -7.00
N ASN A 293 2.04 0.85 -5.72
CA ASN A 293 1.78 -0.47 -5.14
C ASN A 293 0.28 -0.85 -5.08
N ALA A 294 -0.57 -0.18 -5.87
CA ALA A 294 -2.01 -0.41 -5.83
C ALA A 294 -2.46 -1.72 -6.51
N GLY A 295 -1.57 -2.43 -7.20
CA GLY A 295 -1.92 -3.68 -7.88
C GLY A 295 -2.55 -4.73 -6.97
N GLY A 296 -2.10 -4.84 -5.72
CA GLY A 296 -2.72 -5.72 -4.73
C GLY A 296 -4.15 -5.30 -4.36
N LEU A 297 -4.40 -3.99 -4.22
CA LEU A 297 -5.75 -3.47 -4.01
C LEU A 297 -6.65 -3.76 -5.21
N MET A 298 -6.14 -3.62 -6.44
CA MET A 298 -6.89 -3.92 -7.67
C MET A 298 -7.22 -5.40 -7.78
N GLN A 299 -6.32 -6.30 -7.34
CA GLN A 299 -6.57 -7.72 -7.28
C GLN A 299 -7.76 -8.06 -6.38
N VAL A 300 -7.75 -7.59 -5.13
CA VAL A 300 -8.84 -7.88 -4.19
C VAL A 300 -10.14 -7.16 -4.57
N ALA A 301 -10.08 -6.01 -5.23
CA ALA A 301 -11.24 -5.36 -5.83
C ALA A 301 -11.83 -6.16 -6.99
N GLY A 302 -10.98 -6.78 -7.81
CA GLY A 302 -11.38 -7.71 -8.87
C GLY A 302 -12.05 -8.97 -8.32
N GLU A 303 -11.53 -9.54 -7.23
CA GLU A 303 -12.14 -10.67 -6.51
C GLU A 303 -13.61 -10.34 -6.11
N LEU A 304 -13.85 -9.16 -5.54
CA LEU A 304 -15.19 -8.73 -5.14
C LEU A 304 -16.18 -8.59 -6.32
N ARG A 305 -15.68 -8.33 -7.51
CA ARG A 305 -16.46 -8.22 -8.75
C ARG A 305 -16.53 -9.54 -9.53
N THR A 306 -15.86 -10.57 -9.09
CA THR A 306 -15.69 -11.85 -9.80
C THR A 306 -15.11 -11.63 -11.21
N ALA A 307 -14.16 -10.67 -11.32
CA ALA A 307 -13.53 -10.32 -12.59
C ALA A 307 -12.55 -11.41 -13.06
N ASP A 308 -12.39 -11.53 -14.38
CA ASP A 308 -11.39 -12.42 -14.97
C ASP A 308 -9.97 -11.99 -14.55
N PRO A 309 -9.06 -12.91 -14.20
CA PRO A 309 -7.68 -12.57 -13.87
C PRO A 309 -6.95 -11.74 -14.95
N ALA A 310 -7.23 -11.98 -16.22
CA ALA A 310 -6.65 -11.20 -17.31
C ALA A 310 -7.19 -9.76 -17.36
N GLU A 311 -8.46 -9.55 -17.02
CA GLU A 311 -9.05 -8.21 -16.86
C GLU A 311 -8.39 -7.45 -15.71
N ILE A 312 -8.20 -8.11 -14.56
CA ILE A 312 -7.52 -7.51 -13.41
C ILE A 312 -6.09 -7.12 -13.77
N GLU A 313 -5.35 -7.97 -14.47
CA GLU A 313 -3.99 -7.69 -14.93
C GLU A 313 -3.95 -6.51 -15.89
N ALA A 314 -4.87 -6.45 -16.85
CA ALA A 314 -5.03 -5.32 -17.76
C ALA A 314 -5.35 -4.01 -17.01
N ASP A 315 -6.18 -4.05 -15.97
CA ASP A 315 -6.46 -2.90 -15.11
C ASP A 315 -5.21 -2.44 -14.35
N VAL A 316 -4.39 -3.36 -13.84
CA VAL A 316 -3.13 -3.04 -13.17
C VAL A 316 -2.15 -2.36 -14.13
N THR A 317 -2.07 -2.78 -15.40
CA THR A 317 -1.17 -2.13 -16.37
C THR A 317 -1.52 -0.66 -16.61
N ARG A 318 -2.79 -0.25 -16.42
CA ARG A 318 -3.23 1.16 -16.54
C ARG A 318 -2.69 2.06 -15.42
N ILE A 319 -2.02 1.50 -14.41
CA ILE A 319 -1.28 2.30 -13.42
C ILE A 319 -0.21 3.14 -14.12
N PHE A 320 0.35 2.67 -15.23
CA PHE A 320 1.25 3.45 -16.07
C PHE A 320 0.65 4.82 -16.44
N ASP A 321 -0.53 4.84 -17.07
CA ASP A 321 -1.18 6.07 -17.50
C ASP A 321 -1.51 6.99 -16.33
N ARG A 322 -1.96 6.44 -15.22
CA ARG A 322 -2.25 7.20 -13.99
C ARG A 322 -1.01 7.86 -13.40
N CYS A 323 0.09 7.12 -13.30
CA CYS A 323 1.35 7.69 -12.82
C CYS A 323 1.88 8.75 -13.77
N ARG A 324 1.79 8.54 -15.09
CA ARG A 324 2.16 9.53 -16.10
C ARG A 324 1.35 10.82 -15.95
N ASP A 325 0.04 10.71 -15.78
CA ASP A 325 -0.86 11.86 -15.62
C ASP A 325 -0.60 12.60 -14.30
N ILE A 326 -0.35 11.89 -13.19
CA ILE A 326 0.01 12.46 -11.88
C ILE A 326 1.35 13.20 -11.97
N ILE A 327 2.37 12.59 -12.54
CA ILE A 327 3.70 13.19 -12.68
C ILE A 327 3.63 14.40 -13.63
N GLY A 328 2.86 14.29 -14.72
CA GLY A 328 2.63 15.40 -15.64
C GLY A 328 1.93 16.59 -14.99
N ALA A 329 0.89 16.34 -14.18
CA ALA A 329 0.19 17.37 -13.42
C ALA A 329 1.11 18.01 -12.36
N ALA A 330 1.91 17.21 -11.65
CA ALA A 330 2.88 17.72 -10.69
C ALA A 330 3.86 18.70 -11.32
N LYS A 331 4.42 18.36 -12.49
CA LYS A 331 5.32 19.22 -13.26
C LYS A 331 4.64 20.50 -13.74
N ALA A 332 3.42 20.38 -14.30
CA ALA A 332 2.68 21.52 -14.85
C ALA A 332 2.26 22.53 -13.76
N GLU A 333 1.94 22.04 -12.56
CA GLU A 333 1.47 22.85 -11.43
C GLU A 333 2.61 23.28 -10.48
N GLY A 334 3.83 22.78 -10.67
CA GLY A 334 4.99 23.07 -9.81
C GLY A 334 4.83 22.56 -8.38
N ILE A 335 4.17 21.39 -8.22
CA ILE A 335 3.92 20.74 -6.92
C ILE A 335 4.56 19.35 -6.86
N GLY A 336 4.59 18.74 -5.65
CA GLY A 336 5.04 17.37 -5.50
C GLY A 336 4.08 16.35 -6.13
N THR A 337 4.60 15.20 -6.52
CA THR A 337 3.82 14.09 -7.10
C THR A 337 2.80 13.51 -6.12
N GLY A 338 3.12 13.48 -4.81
CA GLY A 338 2.18 13.08 -3.75
C GLY A 338 1.02 14.05 -3.63
N ALA A 339 1.30 15.37 -3.68
CA ALA A 339 0.25 16.40 -3.69
C ALA A 339 -0.62 16.29 -4.96
N ALA A 340 -0.02 16.03 -6.12
CA ALA A 340 -0.76 15.83 -7.37
C ALA A 340 -1.64 14.56 -7.30
N ALA A 341 -1.12 13.46 -6.75
CA ALA A 341 -1.88 12.22 -6.55
C ALA A 341 -3.08 12.42 -5.60
N ASN A 342 -2.88 13.17 -4.51
CA ASN A 342 -3.97 13.52 -3.60
C ASN A 342 -5.04 14.35 -4.30
N ARG A 343 -4.66 15.38 -5.09
CA ARG A 343 -5.62 16.16 -5.89
C ARG A 343 -6.36 15.30 -6.92
N PHE A 344 -5.67 14.33 -7.52
CA PHE A 344 -6.29 13.38 -8.44
C PHE A 344 -7.37 12.54 -7.73
N ALA A 345 -7.06 12.04 -6.53
CA ALA A 345 -8.02 11.31 -5.69
C ALA A 345 -9.20 12.20 -5.29
N GLU A 346 -8.94 13.44 -4.84
CA GLU A 346 -9.98 14.37 -4.42
C GLU A 346 -10.94 14.73 -5.56
N ARG A 347 -10.45 15.03 -6.77
CA ARG A 347 -11.29 15.28 -7.94
C ARG A 347 -12.26 14.13 -8.20
N ARG A 348 -11.80 12.88 -8.05
CA ARG A 348 -12.65 11.71 -8.25
C ARG A 348 -13.69 11.56 -7.14
N LEU A 349 -13.29 11.80 -5.89
CA LEU A 349 -14.21 11.78 -4.74
C LEU A 349 -15.26 12.89 -4.79
N ASP A 350 -14.92 14.07 -5.30
CA ASP A 350 -15.83 15.22 -5.43
C ASP A 350 -16.80 15.09 -6.61
N ALA A 351 -16.43 14.30 -7.63
CA ALA A 351 -17.29 14.05 -8.79
C ALA A 351 -18.56 13.24 -8.46
N ILE A 352 -18.59 12.55 -7.30
CA ILE A 352 -19.72 11.77 -6.85
C ILE A 352 -20.52 12.58 -5.83
N PRO A 353 -21.82 12.88 -6.10
CA PRO A 353 -22.67 13.56 -5.12
C PRO A 353 -22.72 12.75 -3.82
N ARG A 354 -22.47 13.39 -2.69
CA ARG A 354 -22.66 12.76 -1.39
C ARG A 354 -24.13 12.44 -1.20
N SER A 355 -24.47 11.16 -1.17
CA SER A 355 -25.78 10.73 -0.70
C SER A 355 -25.93 11.17 0.77
N ILE A 356 -26.90 11.99 1.05
CA ILE A 356 -27.27 12.44 2.41
C ILE A 356 -27.81 11.25 3.20
#